data_e3812a02513401a4b92fce731ea0fb2c
#
_entry.id   e3812a02513401a4b92fce731ea0fb2c
#
_cell.length_a   1.000
_cell.length_b   1.000
_cell.length_c   1.000
_cell.angle_alpha   90.00
_cell.angle_beta   90.00
_cell.angle_gamma   90.00
#
_symmetry.space_group_name_H-M   'P 1'
#
loop_
_entity.id
_entity.type
_entity.pdbx_description
1 polymer ?
#
loop_
_entity_poly.entity_id
_entity_poly.type
_entity_poly.pdbx_seq_one_letter_code
_entity_poly.pdbx_strand_id
1 'polypeptide(L)'
;NNLPRDEGELESHQEWAMAEQLAGFAVQMDRMQQLPGRPHPVRHLMLSDGLATVSVYIEPESQAGNFEGGMQMGAMNAYGRTDDGYQTIVVGEVPAVTVERIARSLVPNTDSSQPGQ
;
A
#
# COMPACT_ATOMS: atom_id res chain seq x y z
N ASN A 1 0.66 15.68 21.41
CA ASN A 1 1.75 15.82 20.70
C ASN A 1 1.89 14.70 19.77
N ASN A 2 2.12 13.55 20.16
CA ASN A 2 2.29 12.50 19.27
C ASN A 2 1.06 11.70 19.08
N LEU A 3 0.06 11.99 19.84
CA LEU A 3 -1.07 11.12 19.84
C LEU A 3 -1.76 10.90 18.53
N PRO A 4 -2.09 11.93 17.77
CA PRO A 4 -2.78 11.68 16.53
C PRO A 4 -1.94 10.88 15.56
N ARG A 5 -0.63 11.16 15.55
CA ARG A 5 0.21 10.47 14.65
C ARG A 5 0.34 9.03 15.05
N ASP A 6 0.38 8.76 16.35
CA ASP A 6 0.50 7.42 16.82
C ASP A 6 -0.71 6.59 16.42
N GLU A 7 -1.88 7.17 16.46
CA GLU A 7 -3.04 6.44 16.08
C GLU A 7 -3.02 6.05 14.63
N GLY A 8 -2.57 6.94 13.78
CA GLY A 8 -2.50 6.62 12.37
C GLY A 8 -1.49 5.54 12.12
N GLU A 9 -0.39 5.55 12.85
CA GLU A 9 0.61 4.54 12.66
C GLU A 9 0.11 3.18 13.12
N LEU A 10 -0.67 3.14 14.17
CA LEU A 10 -1.19 1.87 14.62
C LEU A 10 -2.13 1.26 13.59
N GLU A 11 -2.95 2.07 12.98
CA GLU A 11 -3.83 1.56 11.96
C GLU A 11 -3.05 1.04 10.78
N SER A 12 -2.01 1.72 10.39
CA SER A 12 -1.21 1.28 9.29
C SER A 12 -0.57 -0.03 9.60
N HIS A 13 -0.09 -0.18 10.82
CA HIS A 13 0.59 -1.40 11.19
C HIS A 13 -0.34 -2.61 11.14
N GLN A 14 -1.61 -2.42 11.40
CA GLN A 14 -2.53 -3.52 11.31
C GLN A 14 -2.67 -3.99 9.88
N GLU A 15 -2.77 -3.08 8.95
CA GLU A 15 -2.88 -3.43 7.56
C GLU A 15 -1.60 -4.11 7.09
N TRP A 16 -0.45 -3.59 7.57
CA TRP A 16 0.80 -4.13 7.15
C TRP A 16 1.08 -5.48 7.68
N ALA A 17 0.61 -5.80 8.85
CA ALA A 17 0.85 -7.10 9.40
C ALA A 17 0.30 -8.18 8.49
N MET A 18 -0.83 -7.91 7.84
CA MET A 18 -1.38 -8.90 6.94
C MET A 18 -0.49 -9.09 5.73
N ALA A 19 0.01 -8.01 5.19
CA ALA A 19 0.88 -8.10 4.04
C ALA A 19 2.15 -8.84 4.38
N GLU A 20 2.70 -8.61 5.54
CA GLU A 20 3.90 -9.28 5.95
C GLU A 20 3.68 -10.77 6.05
N GLN A 21 2.58 -11.19 6.63
CA GLN A 21 2.31 -12.59 6.76
C GLN A 21 2.14 -13.25 5.41
N LEU A 22 1.42 -12.61 4.53
CA LEU A 22 1.10 -13.22 3.27
C LEU A 22 2.29 -13.32 2.33
N ALA A 23 3.10 -12.29 2.29
CA ALA A 23 4.16 -12.21 1.32
C ALA A 23 5.56 -12.37 1.88
N GLY A 24 5.71 -12.43 3.18
CA GLY A 24 7.04 -12.54 3.76
C GLY A 24 7.80 -11.23 3.81
N PHE A 25 7.15 -10.14 3.56
CA PHE A 25 7.78 -8.84 3.58
C PHE A 25 7.49 -8.13 4.90
N ALA A 26 8.47 -7.37 5.36
CA ALA A 26 8.32 -6.58 6.57
C ALA A 26 8.34 -5.10 6.24
N VAL A 27 7.63 -4.31 7.00
CA VAL A 27 7.54 -2.88 6.77
C VAL A 27 8.86 -2.23 7.17
N GLN A 28 9.46 -1.51 6.23
CA GLN A 28 10.67 -0.77 6.50
C GLN A 28 10.38 0.71 6.66
N MET A 29 9.33 1.20 6.04
CA MET A 29 9.00 2.61 6.09
C MET A 29 7.51 2.77 5.84
N ASP A 30 6.89 3.70 6.55
CA ASP A 30 5.47 3.99 6.40
C ASP A 30 5.31 5.48 6.68
N ARG A 31 4.93 6.26 5.67
CA ARG A 31 4.78 7.70 5.87
C ARG A 31 3.83 8.28 4.84
N MET A 32 3.29 9.45 5.16
CA MET A 32 2.51 10.21 4.20
C MET A 32 3.47 11.05 3.40
N GLN A 33 3.22 11.17 2.11
CA GLN A 33 4.13 11.86 1.23
C GLN A 33 3.34 12.71 0.25
N GLN A 34 3.72 13.99 0.11
CA GLN A 34 3.08 14.85 -0.86
C GLN A 34 3.81 14.68 -2.18
N LEU A 35 3.11 14.23 -3.20
CA LEU A 35 3.70 14.02 -4.50
C LEU A 35 3.28 15.13 -5.45
N PRO A 36 4.13 15.50 -6.41
CA PRO A 36 3.79 16.54 -7.37
C PRO A 36 2.55 16.14 -8.15
N GLY A 37 1.68 17.08 -8.37
CA GLY A 37 0.49 16.83 -9.16
C GLY A 37 -0.62 16.10 -8.45
N ARG A 38 -0.44 15.76 -7.18
CA ARG A 38 -1.48 15.09 -6.42
C ARG A 38 -2.13 16.05 -5.46
N PRO A 39 -3.44 16.09 -5.41
CA PRO A 39 -4.14 17.02 -4.52
C PRO A 39 -4.04 16.65 -3.05
N HIS A 40 -3.82 15.37 -2.77
CA HIS A 40 -3.74 14.89 -1.41
C HIS A 40 -2.46 14.14 -1.17
N PRO A 41 -1.96 14.09 0.05
CA PRO A 41 -0.80 13.26 0.31
C PRO A 41 -1.14 11.80 0.05
N VAL A 42 -0.15 11.00 -0.29
CA VAL A 42 -0.34 9.57 -0.48
C VAL A 42 0.40 8.85 0.60
N ARG A 43 -0.11 7.71 1.01
CA ARG A 43 0.58 6.88 1.97
C ARG A 43 1.59 6.06 1.21
N HIS A 44 2.85 6.10 1.64
CA HIS A 44 3.90 5.39 0.97
C HIS A 44 4.55 4.44 1.96
N LEU A 45 4.60 3.16 1.61
CA LEU A 45 5.25 2.19 2.44
C LEU A 45 6.31 1.48 1.66
N MET A 46 7.36 1.08 2.35
CA MET A 46 8.36 0.23 1.73
C MET A 46 8.40 -1.06 2.51
N LEU A 47 8.30 -2.16 1.79
CA LEU A 47 8.32 -3.49 2.36
C LEU A 47 9.57 -4.20 1.86
N SER A 48 10.16 -5.05 2.68
CA SER A 48 11.35 -5.79 2.26
C SER A 48 11.34 -7.18 2.86
N ASP A 49 11.81 -8.15 2.10
CA ASP A 49 11.96 -9.51 2.62
C ASP A 49 13.44 -9.80 2.87
N GLY A 50 14.28 -8.76 2.86
CA GLY A 50 15.71 -8.94 3.06
C GLY A 50 16.49 -9.00 1.75
N LEU A 51 15.83 -9.31 0.65
CA LEU A 51 16.48 -9.40 -0.65
C LEU A 51 15.93 -8.35 -1.61
N ALA A 52 14.65 -8.11 -1.57
CA ALA A 52 14.00 -7.18 -2.47
C ALA A 52 13.20 -6.16 -1.69
N THR A 53 12.96 -5.02 -2.31
CA THR A 53 12.14 -3.96 -1.72
C THR A 53 10.99 -3.67 -2.65
N VAL A 54 9.82 -3.47 -2.04
CA VAL A 54 8.61 -3.19 -2.78
C VAL A 54 8.02 -1.91 -2.21
N SER A 55 7.57 -1.01 -3.08
CA SER A 55 6.91 0.23 -2.65
C SER A 55 5.41 0.09 -2.81
N VAL A 56 4.68 0.61 -1.86
CA VAL A 56 3.23 0.59 -1.90
C VAL A 56 2.73 2.01 -1.74
N TYR A 57 1.82 2.43 -2.63
CA TYR A 57 1.24 3.76 -2.57
C TYR A 57 -0.27 3.59 -2.41
N ILE A 58 -0.83 4.24 -1.42
CA ILE A 58 -2.28 4.18 -1.16
C ILE A 58 -2.83 5.58 -1.15
N GLU A 59 -3.86 5.82 -1.93
CA GLU A 59 -4.46 7.14 -2.05
C GLU A 59 -5.95 7.00 -2.38
N PRO A 60 -6.74 8.05 -2.16
CA PRO A 60 -8.14 7.98 -2.52
C PRO A 60 -8.28 7.80 -4.03
N GLU A 61 -9.34 7.13 -4.45
CA GLU A 61 -9.61 6.96 -5.86
C GLU A 61 -9.70 8.28 -6.55
N SER A 62 -9.24 8.34 -7.79
CA SER A 62 -9.24 9.57 -8.56
C SER A 62 -10.32 9.50 -9.61
N GLN A 63 -11.02 10.60 -9.82
CA GLN A 63 -12.01 10.64 -10.88
C GLN A 63 -11.34 10.71 -12.23
N ALA A 64 -10.07 11.11 -12.28
CA ALA A 64 -9.37 11.17 -13.55
C ALA A 64 -8.97 9.78 -14.04
N GLY A 65 -9.07 8.78 -13.18
CA GLY A 65 -8.73 7.43 -13.58
C GLY A 65 -7.80 6.81 -12.58
N ASN A 66 -7.78 5.49 -12.57
CA ASN A 66 -6.97 4.74 -11.64
C ASN A 66 -6.23 3.65 -12.38
N PHE A 67 -5.09 3.23 -11.84
CA PHE A 67 -4.31 2.18 -12.44
C PHE A 67 -4.85 0.85 -11.91
N GLU A 68 -5.21 -0.04 -12.81
CA GLU A 68 -5.76 -1.32 -12.42
C GLU A 68 -5.05 -2.44 -13.12
N GLY A 69 -4.76 -3.52 -12.42
CA GLY A 69 -4.14 -4.69 -13.00
C GLY A 69 -2.64 -4.58 -13.01
N GLY A 70 -2.00 -5.46 -13.72
CA GLY A 70 -0.56 -5.57 -13.72
C GLY A 70 0.09 -4.77 -14.82
N MET A 71 1.33 -4.36 -14.59
CA MET A 71 2.12 -3.67 -15.58
C MET A 71 3.58 -4.00 -15.36
N GLN A 72 4.35 -4.11 -16.42
CA GLN A 72 5.76 -4.38 -16.32
C GLN A 72 6.52 -3.24 -16.97
N MET A 73 7.53 -2.72 -16.29
CA MET A 73 8.36 -1.66 -16.81
C MET A 73 9.80 -2.08 -16.57
N GLY A 74 10.46 -2.63 -17.59
CA GLY A 74 11.80 -3.16 -17.45
C GLY A 74 11.79 -4.30 -16.43
N ALA A 75 12.63 -4.22 -15.44
CA ALA A 75 12.69 -5.24 -14.40
C ALA A 75 11.65 -5.06 -13.32
N MET A 76 10.89 -3.98 -13.37
CA MET A 76 9.91 -3.72 -12.34
C MET A 76 8.55 -4.24 -12.74
N ASN A 77 7.84 -4.80 -11.78
CA ASN A 77 6.45 -5.16 -11.97
C ASN A 77 5.61 -4.29 -11.05
N ALA A 78 4.42 -3.96 -11.49
CA ALA A 78 3.50 -3.16 -10.70
C ALA A 78 2.12 -3.77 -10.76
N TYR A 79 1.35 -3.57 -9.73
CA TYR A 79 -0.05 -4.02 -9.72
C TYR A 79 -0.87 -2.97 -9.00
N GLY A 80 -1.98 -2.59 -9.61
CA GLY A 80 -2.86 -1.59 -9.02
C GLY A 80 -4.25 -2.15 -8.85
N ARG A 81 -4.95 -1.72 -7.82
CA ARG A 81 -6.33 -2.09 -7.64
C ARG A 81 -7.03 -1.00 -6.87
N THR A 82 -8.33 -0.90 -7.07
CA THR A 82 -9.15 0.01 -6.30
C THR A 82 -10.05 -0.82 -5.41
N ASP A 83 -10.26 -0.35 -4.20
CA ASP A 83 -11.10 -1.08 -3.27
C ASP A 83 -11.59 -0.09 -2.23
N ASP A 84 -12.90 -0.02 -2.05
CA ASP A 84 -13.49 0.77 -0.98
C ASP A 84 -13.09 2.24 -1.04
N GLY A 85 -13.00 2.79 -2.22
CA GLY A 85 -12.71 4.20 -2.39
C GLY A 85 -11.23 4.56 -2.41
N TYR A 86 -10.36 3.56 -2.38
CA TYR A 86 -8.93 3.80 -2.39
C TYR A 86 -8.26 3.06 -3.52
N GLN A 87 -7.16 3.63 -4.00
CA GLN A 87 -6.33 2.97 -4.99
C GLN A 87 -5.03 2.56 -4.31
N THR A 88 -4.62 1.32 -4.53
CA THR A 88 -3.36 0.80 -4.01
C THR A 88 -2.50 0.43 -5.20
N ILE A 89 -1.26 0.89 -5.24
CA ILE A 89 -0.32 0.54 -6.29
C ILE A 89 0.90 -0.05 -5.64
N VAL A 90 1.31 -1.24 -6.08
CA VAL A 90 2.47 -1.95 -5.54
C VAL A 90 3.47 -2.09 -6.66
N VAL A 91 4.73 -1.71 -6.42
CA VAL A 91 5.74 -1.71 -7.45
C VAL A 91 7.07 -2.23 -6.90
N GLY A 92 7.76 -3.06 -7.65
CA GLY A 92 9.07 -3.53 -7.22
C GLY A 92 9.71 -4.47 -8.23
N GLU A 93 11.00 -4.74 -8.02
CA GLU A 93 11.71 -5.69 -8.88
C GLU A 93 11.50 -7.07 -8.29
N VAL A 94 10.30 -7.55 -8.36
CA VAL A 94 9.89 -8.85 -7.86
C VAL A 94 8.93 -9.44 -8.88
N PRO A 95 8.64 -10.73 -8.81
CA PRO A 95 7.72 -11.34 -9.78
C PRO A 95 6.36 -10.68 -9.78
N ALA A 96 5.70 -10.73 -10.92
CA ALA A 96 4.38 -10.14 -11.06
C ALA A 96 3.40 -10.68 -10.04
N VAL A 97 3.48 -11.97 -9.74
CA VAL A 97 2.57 -12.57 -8.78
C VAL A 97 2.79 -12.00 -7.38
N THR A 98 4.00 -11.56 -7.09
CA THR A 98 4.30 -11.01 -5.77
C THR A 98 3.64 -9.67 -5.58
N VAL A 99 3.74 -8.77 -6.56
CA VAL A 99 3.11 -7.45 -6.42
C VAL A 99 1.58 -7.60 -6.39
N GLU A 100 1.04 -8.53 -7.15
CA GLU A 100 -0.39 -8.76 -7.12
C GLU A 100 -0.83 -9.28 -5.77
N ARG A 101 -0.09 -10.21 -5.19
CA ARG A 101 -0.44 -10.78 -3.92
C ARG A 101 -0.39 -9.74 -2.81
N ILE A 102 0.62 -8.89 -2.82
CA ILE A 102 0.72 -7.84 -1.84
C ILE A 102 -0.45 -6.87 -2.00
N ALA A 103 -0.75 -6.47 -3.25
CA ALA A 103 -1.84 -5.53 -3.47
C ALA A 103 -3.17 -6.09 -2.99
N ARG A 104 -3.41 -7.37 -3.21
CA ARG A 104 -4.68 -7.96 -2.81
C ARG A 104 -4.78 -8.16 -1.31
N SER A 105 -3.65 -8.21 -0.62
CA SER A 105 -3.70 -8.39 0.82
C SER A 105 -3.83 -7.05 1.55
N LEU A 106 -3.59 -5.93 0.85
CA LEU A 106 -3.66 -4.63 1.47
C LEU A 106 -5.00 -4.00 1.17
N VAL A 107 -5.92 -4.08 2.08
CA VAL A 107 -7.23 -3.48 1.88
C VAL A 107 -7.41 -2.39 2.90
N PRO A 108 -8.16 -1.37 2.58
CA PRO A 108 -8.40 -0.31 3.54
C PRO A 108 -8.99 -0.87 4.81
N ASN A 109 -8.53 -0.37 5.91
CA ASN A 109 -8.93 -0.89 7.18
C ASN A 109 -10.23 -0.32 7.68
N THR A 110 -11.06 0.09 6.77
CA THR A 110 -12.27 0.74 7.18
C THR A 110 -13.23 -0.22 7.80
N ASP A 111 -13.30 -1.39 7.27
CA ASP A 111 -14.21 -2.34 7.79
C ASP A 111 -13.88 -2.77 9.16
N SER A 112 -12.67 -3.07 9.41
CA SER A 112 -12.34 -3.58 10.67
C SER A 112 -12.57 -2.56 11.72
N SER A 113 -12.50 -1.35 11.35
CA SER A 113 -12.64 -0.35 12.36
C SER A 113 -14.03 -0.31 12.88
N GLN A 114 -15.03 -0.54 12.05
CA GLN A 114 -16.24 -0.45 12.50
C GLN A 114 -16.71 -1.47 13.32
N PRO A 115 -16.59 -2.55 13.10
CA PRO A 115 -17.16 -3.51 13.90
C PRO A 115 -16.52 -3.40 15.16
N GLY A 116 -15.51 -3.00 15.08
CA GLY A 116 -14.79 -2.94 16.20
C GLY A 116 -15.67 -2.32 17.08
N GLN A 117 -16.00 -1.95 16.77
CA GLN A 117 -16.52 -1.43 17.50
C GLN A 117 -17.30 -1.96 18.06
#